data_8e869c7a46858e6da7e72e9f3f3e3a7a
#
_entry.id   8e869c7a46858e6da7e72e9f3f3e3a7a
#
_cell.length_a   1.000
_cell.length_b   1.000
_cell.length_c   1.000
_cell.angle_alpha   90.00
_cell.angle_beta   90.00
_cell.angle_gamma   90.00
#
_symmetry.space_group_name_H-M   'P 1'
#
loop_
_entity.id
_entity.type
_entity.pdbx_description
1 polymer ?
#
loop_
_entity_poly.entity_id
_entity_poly.type
_entity_poly.pdbx_seq_one_letter_code
_entity_poly.pdbx_strand_id
1 'polypeptide(L)'
;MKKKFLRILNRYSLLYLPTLWVVGLAIIFIAYEPITVLYFLSLFVIGIFGFLILYTSNRSMVDDSYNISDYQYSIIEFYSDYWLGCTASKFIVDEFKKKNPDVYFVSINASKQKDHEFIERYNLNNTPTYVLINNEGKKIGRRVGTFYPKYFENKIA
;
A
#
# COMPACT_ATOMS: atom_id res chain seq x y z
N MET A 1 13.92 2.83 19.36
CA MET A 1 12.76 1.94 19.55
C MET A 1 11.45 2.49 18.99
N LYS A 2 11.02 3.73 19.29
CA LYS A 2 9.74 4.31 18.79
C LYS A 2 9.52 4.26 17.28
N LYS A 3 10.55 4.58 16.46
CA LYS A 3 10.43 4.55 14.97
C LYS A 3 10.21 3.14 14.41
N LYS A 4 10.81 2.11 15.02
CA LYS A 4 10.67 0.71 14.60
C LYS A 4 9.26 0.18 14.90
N PHE A 5 8.73 0.54 16.08
CA PHE A 5 7.39 0.18 16.51
C PHE A 5 6.29 0.85 15.65
N LEU A 6 6.40 2.15 15.39
CA LEU A 6 5.47 2.88 14.51
C LEU A 6 5.46 2.32 13.07
N ARG A 7 6.62 1.85 12.59
CA ARG A 7 6.73 1.21 11.27
C ARG A 7 5.96 -0.11 11.20
N ILE A 8 6.04 -0.93 12.27
CA ILE A 8 5.29 -2.19 12.36
C ILE A 8 3.79 -1.90 12.45
N LEU A 9 3.38 -0.95 13.29
CA LEU A 9 1.99 -0.52 13.40
C LEU A 9 1.41 -0.07 12.06
N ASN A 10 2.10 0.81 11.34
CA ASN A 10 1.65 1.25 10.02
C ASN A 10 1.54 0.09 9.01
N ARG A 11 2.48 -0.86 9.06
CA ARG A 11 2.56 -1.96 8.10
C ARG A 11 1.36 -2.91 8.18
N TYR A 12 0.78 -3.09 9.37
CA TYR A 12 -0.27 -4.07 9.63
C TYR A 12 -1.60 -3.43 10.05
N SER A 13 -1.83 -2.17 9.71
CA SER A 13 -3.03 -1.43 10.12
C SER A 13 -4.35 -2.09 9.72
N LEU A 14 -4.40 -2.74 8.55
CA LEU A 14 -5.58 -3.48 8.10
C LEU A 14 -5.89 -4.74 8.93
N LEU A 15 -4.90 -5.28 9.64
CA LEU A 15 -5.13 -6.45 10.49
C LEU A 15 -5.58 -6.07 11.89
N TYR A 16 -4.90 -5.11 12.55
CA TYR A 16 -5.22 -4.81 13.96
C TYR A 16 -6.39 -3.84 14.12
N LEU A 17 -6.69 -2.97 13.15
CA LEU A 17 -7.83 -2.06 13.26
C LEU A 17 -9.18 -2.81 13.38
N PRO A 18 -9.49 -3.79 12.50
CA PRO A 18 -10.71 -4.59 12.68
C PRO A 18 -10.71 -5.39 13.98
N THR A 19 -9.54 -5.93 14.38
CA THR A 19 -9.43 -6.69 15.63
C THR A 19 -9.74 -5.82 16.86
N LEU A 20 -9.19 -4.61 16.91
CA LEU A 20 -9.50 -3.65 17.99
C LEU A 20 -10.97 -3.24 17.98
N TRP A 21 -11.58 -3.10 16.80
CA TRP A 21 -13.00 -2.81 16.68
C TRP A 21 -13.85 -3.94 17.26
N VAL A 22 -13.57 -5.20 16.88
CA VAL A 22 -14.28 -6.38 17.39
C VAL A 22 -14.15 -6.50 18.90
N VAL A 23 -12.95 -6.31 19.45
CA VAL A 23 -12.69 -6.35 20.90
C VAL A 23 -13.45 -5.22 21.60
N GLY A 24 -13.42 -4.00 21.09
CA GLY A 24 -14.16 -2.86 21.63
C GLY A 24 -15.66 -3.10 21.68
N LEU A 25 -16.22 -3.65 20.60
CA LEU A 25 -17.63 -4.04 20.55
C LEU A 25 -17.95 -5.14 21.54
N ALA A 26 -17.12 -6.19 21.66
CA ALA A 26 -17.34 -7.26 22.61
C ALA A 26 -17.43 -6.71 24.06
N ILE A 27 -16.57 -5.75 24.41
CA ILE A 27 -16.62 -5.08 25.71
C ILE A 27 -17.95 -4.33 25.90
N ILE A 28 -18.40 -3.60 24.87
CA ILE A 28 -19.66 -2.86 24.93
C ILE A 28 -20.84 -3.83 25.06
N PHE A 29 -20.86 -4.95 24.30
CA PHE A 29 -21.92 -5.97 24.40
C PHE A 29 -21.97 -6.69 25.75
N ILE A 30 -20.82 -6.84 26.42
CA ILE A 30 -20.79 -7.43 27.78
C ILE A 30 -21.29 -6.43 28.84
N ALA A 31 -21.01 -5.14 28.65
CA ALA A 31 -21.31 -4.09 29.62
C ALA A 31 -22.74 -3.51 29.49
N TYR A 32 -23.32 -3.54 28.29
CA TYR A 32 -24.59 -2.87 27.98
C TYR A 32 -25.47 -3.76 27.10
N GLU A 33 -26.80 -3.65 27.26
CA GLU A 33 -27.72 -4.31 26.31
C GLU A 33 -27.55 -3.72 24.89
N PRO A 34 -27.30 -4.56 23.87
CA PRO A 34 -26.94 -4.06 22.55
C PRO A 34 -28.15 -3.41 21.86
N ILE A 35 -27.96 -2.16 21.44
CA ILE A 35 -28.87 -1.50 20.51
C ILE A 35 -28.70 -2.17 19.14
N THR A 36 -29.79 -2.68 18.56
CA THR A 36 -29.80 -3.40 17.27
C THR A 36 -29.05 -2.66 16.14
N VAL A 37 -29.13 -1.33 16.13
CA VAL A 37 -28.42 -0.48 15.14
C VAL A 37 -26.91 -0.61 15.26
N LEU A 38 -26.36 -0.69 16.46
CA LEU A 38 -24.92 -0.86 16.71
C LEU A 38 -24.42 -2.21 16.18
N TYR A 39 -25.24 -3.25 16.28
CA TYR A 39 -24.93 -4.57 15.72
C TYR A 39 -24.78 -4.54 14.20
N PHE A 40 -25.74 -3.96 13.48
CA PHE A 40 -25.69 -3.84 12.03
C PHE A 40 -24.53 -2.93 11.55
N LEU A 41 -24.29 -1.83 12.27
CA LEU A 41 -23.15 -0.95 11.96
C LEU A 41 -21.82 -1.69 12.09
N SER A 42 -21.68 -2.54 13.12
CA SER A 42 -20.44 -3.33 13.32
C SER A 42 -20.23 -4.36 12.21
N LEU A 43 -21.27 -5.07 11.80
CA LEU A 43 -21.21 -6.01 10.68
C LEU A 43 -20.80 -5.30 9.38
N PHE A 44 -21.35 -4.12 9.14
CA PHE A 44 -21.01 -3.30 7.97
C PHE A 44 -19.53 -2.89 7.96
N VAL A 45 -19.01 -2.42 9.09
CA VAL A 45 -17.60 -2.05 9.22
C VAL A 45 -16.68 -3.25 9.01
N ILE A 46 -16.99 -4.41 9.63
CA ILE A 46 -16.23 -5.65 9.44
C ILE A 46 -16.27 -6.08 7.96
N GLY A 47 -17.43 -5.97 7.32
CA GLY A 47 -17.58 -6.26 5.89
C GLY A 47 -16.70 -5.39 4.99
N ILE A 48 -16.65 -4.07 5.25
CA ILE A 48 -15.75 -3.15 4.53
C ILE A 48 -14.29 -3.56 4.70
N PHE A 49 -13.84 -3.82 5.93
CA PHE A 49 -12.44 -4.23 6.16
C PHE A 49 -12.13 -5.58 5.50
N GLY A 50 -13.04 -6.55 5.56
CA GLY A 50 -12.90 -7.83 4.87
C GLY A 50 -12.77 -7.64 3.35
N PHE A 51 -13.64 -6.81 2.76
CA PHE A 51 -13.55 -6.46 1.34
C PHE A 51 -12.22 -5.79 0.97
N LEU A 52 -11.75 -4.84 1.77
CA LEU A 52 -10.47 -4.17 1.54
C LEU A 52 -9.29 -5.14 1.58
N ILE A 53 -9.28 -6.09 2.51
CA ILE A 53 -8.24 -7.13 2.60
C ILE A 53 -8.26 -8.02 1.36
N LEU A 54 -9.42 -8.50 0.92
CA LEU A 54 -9.56 -9.32 -0.29
C LEU A 54 -9.16 -8.54 -1.54
N TYR A 55 -9.54 -7.27 -1.62
CA TYR A 55 -9.19 -6.41 -2.74
C TYR A 55 -7.68 -6.18 -2.87
N THR A 56 -6.96 -6.03 -1.76
CA THR A 56 -5.49 -5.87 -1.77
C THR A 56 -4.75 -7.17 -2.06
N SER A 57 -5.30 -8.29 -1.63
CA SER A 57 -4.70 -9.61 -1.85
C SER A 57 -4.62 -9.99 -3.35
N ASN A 58 -5.47 -9.41 -4.18
CA ASN A 58 -5.50 -9.63 -5.63
C ASN A 58 -4.52 -8.76 -6.44
N ARG A 59 -3.53 -8.11 -5.81
CA ARG A 59 -2.45 -7.45 -6.56
C ARG A 59 -1.61 -8.50 -7.26
N SER A 60 -1.54 -8.42 -8.59
CA SER A 60 -0.63 -9.23 -9.39
C SER A 60 0.80 -9.04 -8.88
N MET A 61 1.46 -10.14 -8.54
CA MET A 61 2.88 -10.12 -8.24
C MET A 61 3.66 -9.67 -9.48
N VAL A 62 4.72 -8.96 -9.25
CA VAL A 62 5.69 -8.60 -10.28
C VAL A 62 6.24 -9.89 -10.87
N ASP A 63 6.23 -9.98 -12.19
CA ASP A 63 7.05 -10.92 -12.92
C ASP A 63 8.52 -10.62 -12.58
N ASP A 64 9.29 -11.62 -12.18
CA ASP A 64 10.70 -11.46 -11.73
C ASP A 64 11.65 -10.98 -12.87
N SER A 65 11.12 -10.80 -14.10
CA SER A 65 11.86 -10.42 -15.31
C SER A 65 11.63 -8.97 -15.73
N TYR A 66 11.63 -8.00 -14.81
CA TYR A 66 11.46 -6.63 -15.24
C TYR A 66 12.74 -6.06 -15.89
N ASN A 67 12.60 -5.64 -17.13
CA ASN A 67 13.66 -5.00 -17.90
C ASN A 67 13.44 -3.47 -17.87
N ILE A 68 14.07 -2.83 -16.88
CA ILE A 68 13.96 -1.36 -16.66
C ILE A 68 14.51 -0.60 -17.89
N SER A 69 15.43 -1.21 -18.63
CA SER A 69 16.09 -0.59 -19.79
C SER A 69 15.19 -0.33 -20.99
N ASP A 70 14.04 -1.02 -21.09
CA ASP A 70 13.17 -0.93 -22.26
C ASP A 70 12.26 0.31 -22.23
N TYR A 71 12.21 1.00 -21.10
CA TYR A 71 11.36 2.18 -20.90
C TYR A 71 12.19 3.40 -20.51
N GLN A 72 11.83 4.56 -21.07
CA GLN A 72 12.50 5.82 -20.72
C GLN A 72 12.36 6.15 -19.23
N TYR A 73 11.21 5.84 -18.65
CA TYR A 73 10.93 6.05 -17.22
C TYR A 73 10.25 4.83 -16.62
N SER A 74 10.64 4.52 -15.39
CA SER A 74 10.04 3.45 -14.61
C SER A 74 9.69 3.94 -13.19
N ILE A 75 8.51 3.59 -12.70
CA ILE A 75 8.09 3.86 -11.32
C ILE A 75 8.09 2.53 -10.56
N ILE A 76 8.87 2.48 -9.49
CA ILE A 76 8.89 1.36 -8.55
C ILE A 76 8.03 1.73 -7.35
N GLU A 77 6.92 1.02 -7.16
CA GLU A 77 6.08 1.10 -5.98
C GLU A 77 6.53 0.07 -4.95
N PHE A 78 6.84 0.51 -3.74
CA PHE A 78 7.02 -0.38 -2.59
C PHE A 78 5.79 -0.32 -1.72
N TYR A 79 5.02 -1.39 -1.67
CA TYR A 79 3.74 -1.45 -0.96
C TYR A 79 3.72 -2.52 0.14
N SER A 80 2.68 -2.52 0.94
CA SER A 80 2.35 -3.58 1.91
C SER A 80 0.88 -3.98 1.73
N ASP A 81 0.60 -5.28 1.67
CA ASP A 81 -0.77 -5.81 1.54
C ASP A 81 -1.67 -5.42 2.72
N TYR A 82 -1.07 -5.19 3.88
CA TYR A 82 -1.77 -4.98 5.14
C TYR A 82 -1.86 -3.52 5.56
N TRP A 83 -1.50 -2.57 4.69
CA TRP A 83 -1.59 -1.15 5.02
C TRP A 83 -2.66 -0.42 4.21
N LEU A 84 -3.61 0.20 4.94
CA LEU A 84 -4.74 0.92 4.37
C LEU A 84 -4.34 2.00 3.34
N GLY A 85 -3.23 2.70 3.57
CA GLY A 85 -2.73 3.72 2.65
C GLY A 85 -2.29 3.15 1.29
N CYS A 86 -1.78 1.91 1.25
CA CYS A 86 -1.47 1.23 0.00
C CYS A 86 -2.74 0.84 -0.78
N THR A 87 -3.78 0.44 -0.05
CA THR A 87 -5.09 0.13 -0.65
C THR A 87 -5.73 1.37 -1.28
N ALA A 88 -5.75 2.48 -0.56
CA ALA A 88 -6.29 3.75 -1.07
C ALA A 88 -5.53 4.26 -2.30
N SER A 89 -4.21 4.07 -2.34
CA SER A 89 -3.38 4.48 -3.49
C SER A 89 -3.60 3.65 -4.74
N LYS A 90 -4.08 2.39 -4.62
CA LYS A 90 -4.22 1.46 -5.74
C LYS A 90 -5.08 2.03 -6.87
N PHE A 91 -6.22 2.61 -6.56
CA PHE A 91 -7.13 3.20 -7.57
C PHE A 91 -6.43 4.30 -8.38
N ILE A 92 -5.69 5.18 -7.68
CA ILE A 92 -4.99 6.30 -8.30
C ILE A 92 -3.83 5.78 -9.17
N VAL A 93 -3.13 4.75 -8.71
CA VAL A 93 -2.05 4.08 -9.45
C VAL A 93 -2.58 3.41 -10.72
N ASP A 94 -3.69 2.67 -10.62
CA ASP A 94 -4.29 1.98 -11.75
C ASP A 94 -4.79 2.98 -12.82
N GLU A 95 -5.31 4.13 -12.41
CA GLU A 95 -5.69 5.22 -13.32
C GLU A 95 -4.47 5.86 -14.00
N PHE A 96 -3.40 6.10 -13.23
CA PHE A 96 -2.14 6.65 -13.75
C PHE A 96 -1.51 5.72 -14.79
N LYS A 97 -1.46 4.41 -14.54
CA LYS A 97 -0.96 3.41 -15.49
C LYS A 97 -1.71 3.44 -16.83
N LYS A 98 -3.04 3.58 -16.78
CA LYS A 98 -3.87 3.67 -17.99
C LYS A 98 -3.58 4.93 -18.80
N LYS A 99 -3.28 6.03 -18.15
CA LYS A 99 -3.01 7.32 -18.79
C LYS A 99 -1.57 7.43 -19.32
N ASN A 100 -0.63 6.66 -18.75
CA ASN A 100 0.79 6.74 -19.07
C ASN A 100 1.33 5.34 -19.42
N PRO A 101 0.92 4.74 -20.54
CA PRO A 101 1.34 3.39 -20.94
C PRO A 101 2.85 3.29 -21.23
N ASP A 102 3.50 4.41 -21.55
CA ASP A 102 4.94 4.50 -21.83
C ASP A 102 5.80 4.52 -20.56
N VAL A 103 5.17 4.61 -19.39
CA VAL A 103 5.85 4.53 -18.08
C VAL A 103 5.73 3.13 -17.53
N TYR A 104 6.85 2.45 -17.39
CA TYR A 104 6.86 1.13 -16.78
C TYR A 104 6.60 1.23 -15.27
N PHE A 105 5.66 0.43 -14.76
CA PHE A 105 5.26 0.50 -13.37
C PHE A 105 5.38 -0.87 -12.70
N VAL A 106 6.28 -0.96 -11.72
CA VAL A 106 6.57 -2.17 -10.95
C VAL A 106 6.09 -2.01 -9.51
N SER A 107 5.40 -3.02 -8.98
CA SER A 107 4.96 -3.03 -7.59
C SER A 107 5.68 -4.12 -6.80
N ILE A 108 6.45 -3.74 -5.78
CA ILE A 108 7.25 -4.64 -4.92
C ILE A 108 6.61 -4.69 -3.53
N ASN A 109 6.32 -5.90 -3.06
CA ASN A 109 5.75 -6.09 -1.73
C ASN A 109 6.83 -6.05 -0.66
N ALA A 110 6.94 -4.91 0.04
CA ALA A 110 7.91 -4.72 1.12
C ALA A 110 7.68 -5.61 2.34
N SER A 111 6.58 -6.39 2.39
CA SER A 111 6.31 -7.35 3.46
C SER A 111 6.96 -8.70 3.23
N LYS A 112 7.37 -9.02 2.00
CA LYS A 112 8.00 -10.29 1.65
C LYS A 112 9.51 -10.24 1.86
N GLN A 113 10.05 -11.31 2.43
CA GLN A 113 11.48 -11.38 2.81
C GLN A 113 12.41 -11.39 1.59
N LYS A 114 11.96 -11.91 0.46
CA LYS A 114 12.74 -11.96 -0.79
C LYS A 114 13.08 -10.57 -1.36
N ASP A 115 12.35 -9.55 -0.98
CA ASP A 115 12.49 -8.19 -1.50
C ASP A 115 13.42 -7.31 -0.63
N HIS A 116 14.13 -7.91 0.35
CA HIS A 116 14.97 -7.19 1.32
C HIS A 116 16.09 -6.39 0.66
N GLU A 117 16.71 -6.92 -0.40
CA GLU A 117 17.78 -6.24 -1.13
C GLU A 117 17.31 -4.90 -1.73
N PHE A 118 16.11 -4.88 -2.31
CA PHE A 118 15.52 -3.65 -2.84
C PHE A 118 15.19 -2.65 -1.73
N ILE A 119 14.71 -3.14 -0.58
CA ILE A 119 14.40 -2.31 0.59
C ILE A 119 15.65 -1.57 1.08
N GLU A 120 16.78 -2.26 1.15
CA GLU A 120 18.06 -1.68 1.55
C GLU A 120 18.61 -0.72 0.49
N ARG A 121 18.65 -1.14 -0.78
CA ARG A 121 19.14 -0.34 -1.92
C ARG A 121 18.44 1.02 -2.02
N TYR A 122 17.13 1.07 -1.81
CA TYR A 122 16.34 2.31 -1.87
C TYR A 122 16.13 2.98 -0.51
N ASN A 123 16.76 2.49 0.56
CA ASN A 123 16.65 2.99 1.93
C ASN A 123 15.17 3.22 2.32
N LEU A 124 14.37 2.14 2.24
CA LEU A 124 12.93 2.21 2.44
C LEU A 124 12.60 2.22 3.93
N ASN A 125 12.00 3.31 4.37
CA ASN A 125 11.58 3.47 5.75
C ASN A 125 10.06 3.32 5.94
N ASN A 126 9.27 3.60 4.89
CA ASN A 126 7.81 3.61 4.96
C ASN A 126 7.20 3.04 3.68
N THR A 127 5.97 2.52 3.77
CA THR A 127 5.12 2.11 2.64
C THR A 127 3.82 2.90 2.66
N PRO A 128 3.25 3.26 1.49
CA PRO A 128 3.81 3.11 0.17
C PRO A 128 4.93 4.11 -0.08
N THR A 129 5.94 3.68 -0.81
CA THR A 129 6.99 4.56 -1.34
C THR A 129 7.09 4.34 -2.84
N TYR A 130 7.15 5.43 -3.59
CA TYR A 130 7.27 5.42 -5.05
C TYR A 130 8.61 6.02 -5.44
N VAL A 131 9.38 5.30 -6.25
CA VAL A 131 10.68 5.75 -6.77
C VAL A 131 10.58 5.82 -8.29
N LEU A 132 10.85 7.00 -8.85
CA LEU A 132 10.96 7.21 -10.29
C LEU A 132 12.43 7.08 -10.70
N ILE A 133 12.69 6.25 -11.69
CA ILE A 133 14.02 6.02 -12.27
C ILE A 133 13.97 6.23 -13.78
N ASN A 134 15.09 6.61 -14.37
CA ASN A 134 15.27 6.68 -15.81
C ASN A 134 15.78 5.33 -16.37
N ASN A 135 15.95 5.24 -17.69
CA ASN A 135 16.46 4.07 -18.41
C ASN A 135 17.89 3.65 -17.99
N GLU A 136 18.67 4.57 -17.41
CA GLU A 136 20.00 4.29 -16.84
C GLU A 136 19.94 3.74 -15.42
N GLY A 137 18.73 3.55 -14.84
CA GLY A 137 18.53 3.14 -13.46
C GLY A 137 18.77 4.24 -12.43
N LYS A 138 18.97 5.50 -12.86
CA LYS A 138 19.20 6.63 -11.97
C LYS A 138 17.89 7.11 -11.37
N LYS A 139 17.88 7.26 -10.04
CA LYS A 139 16.72 7.81 -9.33
C LYS A 139 16.58 9.31 -9.63
N ILE A 140 15.43 9.69 -10.22
CA ILE A 140 15.06 11.08 -10.55
C ILE A 140 13.92 11.62 -9.68
N GLY A 141 13.21 10.75 -8.98
CA GLY A 141 12.15 11.17 -8.05
C GLY A 141 11.89 10.15 -6.96
N ARG A 142 11.35 10.63 -5.82
CA ARG A 142 10.88 9.79 -4.72
C ARG A 142 9.72 10.46 -4.02
N ARG A 143 8.68 9.68 -3.72
CA ARG A 143 7.56 10.13 -2.90
C ARG A 143 7.16 9.04 -1.91
N VAL A 144 6.88 9.45 -0.68
CA VAL A 144 6.40 8.59 0.41
C VAL A 144 4.96 8.96 0.73
N GLY A 145 4.12 7.96 0.99
CA GLY A 145 2.70 8.14 1.27
C GLY A 145 1.84 7.97 0.01
N THR A 146 0.62 8.49 0.01
CA THR A 146 -0.34 8.34 -1.10
C THR A 146 0.26 8.75 -2.44
N PHE A 147 -0.02 7.96 -3.49
CA PHE A 147 0.42 8.27 -4.85
C PHE A 147 -0.15 9.61 -5.33
N TYR A 148 0.71 10.44 -5.89
CA TYR A 148 0.33 11.76 -6.40
C TYR A 148 0.75 11.91 -7.86
N PRO A 149 -0.15 11.68 -8.83
CA PRO A 149 0.16 11.65 -10.26
C PRO A 149 0.93 12.84 -10.77
N LYS A 150 0.48 14.06 -10.46
CA LYS A 150 1.10 15.32 -10.91
C LYS A 150 2.58 15.44 -10.56
N TYR A 151 3.01 14.85 -9.44
CA TYR A 151 4.43 14.87 -9.06
C TYR A 151 5.29 14.10 -10.06
N PHE A 152 4.78 12.97 -10.55
CA PHE A 152 5.49 12.13 -11.51
C PHE A 152 5.35 12.68 -12.93
N GLU A 153 4.17 13.10 -13.33
CA GLU A 153 3.91 13.75 -14.62
C GLU A 153 4.86 14.93 -14.88
N ASN A 154 5.04 15.81 -13.88
CA ASN A 154 5.97 16.94 -13.98
C ASN A 154 7.45 16.56 -14.09
N LYS A 155 7.81 15.29 -13.82
CA LYS A 155 9.20 14.82 -13.89
C LYS A 155 9.51 13.99 -15.14
N ILE A 156 8.45 13.48 -15.78
CA ILE A 156 8.54 12.69 -17.02
C ILE A 156 8.23 13.54 -18.27
N ALA A 157 7.57 14.71 -18.10
CA ALA A 157 7.39 15.71 -19.13
C ALA A 157 8.69 16.45 -19.41
#